data_341c1c3024025d1983386f8a402d7ce7
#
_entry.id   341c1c3024025d1983386f8a402d7ce7
#
_cell.length_a   1.000
_cell.length_b   1.000
_cell.length_c   1.000
_cell.angle_alpha   90.00
_cell.angle_beta   90.00
_cell.angle_gamma   90.00
#
_symmetry.space_group_name_H-M   'P 1'
#
loop_
_entity.id
_entity.type
_entity.pdbx_description
1 polymer ?
#
loop_
_entity_poly.entity_id
_entity_poly.type
_entity_poly.pdbx_seq_one_letter_code
_entity_poly.pdbx_strand_id
1 'polypeptide(L)'
;MARFNLTQQRCITRSMTYHMTFQKGYTCACCGNVHEELPLRYGSPAPALWFSLAPEERDERCLMNDELCVIDDEHYFVRGCIEIPVIDSEDMFIWNVWVSLSKENFKRTYLYWEEEGREKELEPMFGWLSTSLSCYPETTLHLKTLVHTRPVGVRPYIELEQTDHPLSIEQRTGITRARVIEIAEALCQGS
;
A
#
# COMPACT_ATOMS: atom_id res chain seq x y z
N MET A 1 -10.55 28.17 -5.24
CA MET A 1 -10.17 26.74 -5.20
C MET A 1 -9.05 26.63 -4.16
N ALA A 2 -9.28 25.89 -3.08
CA ALA A 2 -8.23 25.66 -2.09
C ALA A 2 -7.24 24.63 -2.65
N ARG A 3 -6.01 25.03 -2.90
CA ARG A 3 -4.92 24.10 -3.24
C ARG A 3 -4.54 23.33 -1.98
N PHE A 4 -4.44 22.01 -2.07
CA PHE A 4 -3.94 21.19 -0.99
C PHE A 4 -2.45 21.46 -0.76
N ASN A 5 -2.05 21.73 0.47
CA ASN A 5 -0.65 21.92 0.82
C ASN A 5 -0.13 20.66 1.54
N LEU A 6 0.45 19.74 0.78
CA LEU A 6 0.98 18.48 1.32
C LEU A 6 2.36 18.62 1.98
N THR A 7 2.98 19.80 1.90
CA THR A 7 4.38 20.01 2.33
C THR A 7 4.55 20.07 3.86
N GLN A 8 3.48 20.29 4.62
CA GLN A 8 3.55 20.48 6.08
C GLN A 8 3.19 19.23 6.90
N GLN A 9 2.67 18.18 6.29
CA GLN A 9 2.32 16.96 7.02
C GLN A 9 3.55 16.07 7.21
N ARG A 10 4.22 16.22 8.36
CA ARG A 10 5.29 15.31 8.78
C ARG A 10 4.68 14.04 9.36
N CYS A 11 4.93 12.92 8.72
CA CYS A 11 4.61 11.62 9.28
C CYS A 11 5.55 11.35 10.47
N ILE A 12 5.00 11.34 11.69
CA ILE A 12 5.73 10.84 12.86
C ILE A 12 5.62 9.32 12.81
N THR A 13 6.57 8.68 12.17
CA THR A 13 6.73 7.23 12.25
C THR A 13 7.15 6.86 13.66
N ARG A 14 6.17 6.57 14.52
CA ARG A 14 6.43 5.88 15.79
C ARG A 14 6.83 4.45 15.44
N SER A 15 8.12 4.16 15.56
CA SER A 15 8.67 2.81 15.46
C SER A 15 8.02 1.95 16.55
N MET A 16 7.02 1.16 16.17
CA MET A 16 6.59 0.03 16.99
C MET A 16 7.65 -1.05 16.84
N THR A 17 8.36 -1.29 17.93
CA THR A 17 9.29 -2.41 18.04
C THR A 17 8.47 -3.71 18.09
N TYR A 18 8.27 -4.35 16.94
CA TYR A 18 7.76 -5.71 16.88
C TYR A 18 8.86 -6.65 17.35
N HIS A 19 8.58 -7.46 18.37
CA HIS A 19 9.41 -8.60 18.73
C HIS A 19 9.36 -9.60 17.56
N MET A 20 10.44 -9.60 16.77
CA MET A 20 10.62 -10.56 15.68
C MET A 20 10.96 -11.93 16.25
N THR A 21 10.07 -12.89 16.08
CA THR A 21 10.43 -14.30 16.18
C THR A 21 11.33 -14.64 15.00
N PHE A 22 12.57 -15.07 15.28
CA PHE A 22 13.53 -15.46 14.25
C PHE A 22 12.99 -16.61 13.41
N GLN A 23 12.52 -16.32 12.23
CA GLN A 23 12.23 -17.35 11.24
C GLN A 23 13.51 -17.71 10.50
N LYS A 24 13.72 -19.03 10.30
CA LYS A 24 14.87 -19.55 9.54
C LYS A 24 14.91 -18.91 8.15
N GLY A 25 16.09 -18.44 7.74
CA GLY A 25 16.34 -17.87 6.46
C GLY A 25 15.92 -18.76 5.27
N TYR A 26 15.93 -18.22 4.07
CA TYR A 26 15.67 -18.96 2.83
C TYR A 26 16.79 -18.70 1.82
N THR A 27 17.00 -19.66 0.91
CA THR A 27 17.90 -19.48 -0.23
C THR A 27 17.10 -18.91 -1.39
N CYS A 28 17.46 -17.71 -1.85
CA CYS A 28 16.79 -17.05 -2.97
C CYS A 28 17.24 -17.68 -4.29
N ALA A 29 16.28 -18.14 -5.09
CA ALA A 29 16.58 -18.71 -6.41
C ALA A 29 17.08 -17.64 -7.42
N CYS A 30 16.76 -16.37 -7.19
CA CYS A 30 17.14 -15.27 -8.08
C CYS A 30 18.61 -14.87 -7.91
N CYS A 31 19.13 -14.75 -6.68
CA CYS A 31 20.51 -14.31 -6.41
C CYS A 31 21.42 -15.41 -5.85
N GLY A 32 20.89 -16.58 -5.51
CA GLY A 32 21.62 -17.71 -4.91
C GLY A 32 22.05 -17.47 -3.46
N ASN A 33 21.74 -16.33 -2.85
CA ASN A 33 22.14 -16.00 -1.49
C ASN A 33 21.14 -16.54 -0.47
N VAL A 34 21.66 -16.81 0.74
CA VAL A 34 20.83 -17.11 1.90
C VAL A 34 20.44 -15.78 2.56
N HIS A 35 19.13 -15.53 2.67
CA HIS A 35 18.55 -14.42 3.39
C HIS A 35 18.12 -14.91 4.77
N GLU A 36 18.49 -14.18 5.82
CA GLU A 36 18.20 -14.57 7.21
C GLU A 36 16.72 -14.34 7.57
N GLU A 37 16.06 -13.38 6.91
CA GLU A 37 14.68 -12.98 7.16
C GLU A 37 13.83 -13.04 5.90
N LEU A 38 12.53 -13.33 6.06
CA LEU A 38 11.55 -13.20 4.97
C LEU A 38 11.23 -11.72 4.73
N PRO A 39 11.22 -11.29 3.47
CA PRO A 39 10.79 -9.94 3.12
C PRO A 39 9.26 -9.86 3.15
N LEU A 40 8.72 -9.46 4.29
CA LEU A 40 7.28 -9.42 4.55
C LEU A 40 6.61 -8.10 4.12
N ARG A 41 7.35 -7.17 3.52
CA ARG A 41 6.81 -5.87 3.17
C ARG A 41 7.37 -5.36 1.85
N TYR A 42 6.45 -5.06 0.94
CA TYR A 42 6.74 -4.42 -0.34
C TYR A 42 5.81 -3.25 -0.60
N GLY A 43 6.07 -2.47 -1.63
CA GLY A 43 5.17 -1.38 -2.02
C GLY A 43 5.67 -0.57 -3.20
N SER A 44 4.80 0.31 -3.68
CA SER A 44 5.14 1.27 -4.73
C SER A 44 5.46 2.63 -4.12
N PRO A 45 6.47 3.35 -4.63
CA PRO A 45 6.77 4.71 -4.18
C PRO A 45 5.70 5.72 -4.60
N ALA A 46 4.94 5.45 -5.69
CA ALA A 46 3.93 6.34 -6.23
C ALA A 46 2.74 5.55 -6.81
N PRO A 47 1.57 6.19 -7.05
CA PRO A 47 0.47 5.57 -7.77
C PRO A 47 0.83 5.32 -9.24
N ALA A 48 0.19 4.34 -9.88
CA ALA A 48 0.49 3.94 -11.26
C ALA A 48 0.43 5.11 -12.26
N LEU A 49 -0.52 6.02 -12.08
CA LEU A 49 -0.65 7.20 -12.93
C LEU A 49 0.60 8.11 -12.90
N TRP A 50 1.27 8.21 -11.76
CA TRP A 50 2.50 9.00 -11.64
C TRP A 50 3.62 8.48 -12.56
N PHE A 51 3.72 7.16 -12.72
CA PHE A 51 4.73 6.56 -13.61
C PHE A 51 4.42 6.74 -15.09
N SER A 52 3.17 7.04 -15.46
CA SER A 52 2.79 7.34 -16.84
C SER A 52 3.13 8.77 -17.27
N LEU A 53 3.48 9.65 -16.33
CA LEU A 53 3.91 11.02 -16.60
C LEU A 53 5.40 11.07 -16.96
N ALA A 54 5.75 11.93 -17.90
CA ALA A 54 7.16 12.22 -18.15
C ALA A 54 7.81 12.84 -16.90
N PRO A 55 9.10 12.55 -16.61
CA PRO A 55 9.77 13.06 -15.42
C PRO A 55 9.64 14.57 -15.24
N GLU A 56 9.69 15.32 -16.33
CA GLU A 56 9.62 16.79 -16.37
C GLU A 56 8.24 17.33 -15.98
N GLU A 57 7.19 16.55 -16.21
CA GLU A 57 5.81 16.93 -15.89
C GLU A 57 5.45 16.68 -14.42
N ARG A 58 6.18 15.80 -13.75
CA ARG A 58 5.84 15.36 -12.37
C ARG A 58 5.87 16.50 -11.36
N ASP A 59 6.88 17.37 -11.45
CA ASP A 59 7.04 18.51 -10.52
C ASP A 59 5.94 19.56 -10.69
N GLU A 60 5.43 19.73 -11.92
CA GLU A 60 4.39 20.70 -12.23
C GLU A 60 2.98 20.18 -11.95
N ARG A 61 2.76 18.87 -12.20
CA ARG A 61 1.43 18.24 -12.19
C ARG A 61 1.12 17.48 -10.91
N CYS A 62 2.14 17.13 -10.11
CA CYS A 62 1.95 16.28 -8.93
C CYS A 62 2.28 17.03 -7.65
N LEU A 63 1.39 16.92 -6.66
CA LEU A 63 1.67 17.19 -5.27
C LEU A 63 1.69 15.87 -4.54
N MET A 64 2.85 15.45 -4.03
CA MET A 64 3.02 14.15 -3.41
C MET A 64 3.92 14.21 -2.18
N ASN A 65 3.54 13.48 -1.15
CA ASN A 65 4.38 13.11 -0.03
C ASN A 65 4.34 11.58 0.15
N ASP A 66 4.87 11.06 1.25
CA ASP A 66 4.94 9.60 1.51
C ASP A 66 3.56 8.92 1.62
N GLU A 67 2.48 9.67 1.85
CA GLU A 67 1.17 9.15 2.21
C GLU A 67 0.02 9.62 1.31
N LEU A 68 0.16 10.78 0.69
CA LEU A 68 -0.88 11.43 -0.12
C LEU A 68 -0.31 11.88 -1.46
N CYS A 69 -1.11 11.73 -2.53
CA CYS A 69 -0.73 12.22 -3.85
C CYS A 69 -1.95 12.83 -4.56
N VAL A 70 -1.72 13.98 -5.20
CA VAL A 70 -2.69 14.64 -6.07
C VAL A 70 -2.03 14.90 -7.41
N ILE A 71 -2.68 14.50 -8.50
CA ILE A 71 -2.22 14.71 -9.86
C ILE A 71 -3.25 15.55 -10.60
N ASP A 72 -2.83 16.64 -11.24
CA ASP A 72 -3.64 17.57 -12.05
C ASP A 72 -4.82 18.23 -11.29
N ASP A 73 -4.84 18.22 -9.95
CA ASP A 73 -5.99 18.61 -9.13
C ASP A 73 -7.30 17.83 -9.49
N GLU A 74 -7.16 16.66 -10.10
CA GLU A 74 -8.24 15.79 -10.55
C GLU A 74 -8.16 14.38 -9.99
N HIS A 75 -6.94 13.86 -9.80
CA HIS A 75 -6.70 12.50 -9.32
C HIS A 75 -6.13 12.52 -7.92
N TYR A 76 -6.78 11.87 -6.99
CA TYR A 76 -6.50 11.92 -5.57
C TYR A 76 -6.18 10.52 -5.04
N PHE A 77 -5.03 10.35 -4.40
CA PHE A 77 -4.56 9.06 -3.93
C PHE A 77 -4.14 9.11 -2.46
N VAL A 78 -4.44 8.04 -1.75
CA VAL A 78 -3.93 7.77 -0.40
C VAL A 78 -3.11 6.50 -0.40
N ARG A 79 -2.03 6.49 0.35
CA ARG A 79 -1.24 5.28 0.58
C ARG A 79 -1.79 4.50 1.76
N GLY A 80 -1.93 3.18 1.58
CA GLY A 80 -2.44 2.29 2.61
C GLY A 80 -1.77 0.92 2.55
N CYS A 81 -2.23 0.01 3.42
CA CYS A 81 -1.69 -1.33 3.56
C CYS A 81 -2.76 -2.38 3.24
N ILE A 82 -2.49 -3.24 2.26
CA ILE A 82 -3.15 -4.54 2.14
C ILE A 82 -2.37 -5.49 3.06
N GLU A 83 -3.04 -6.05 4.05
CA GLU A 83 -2.46 -6.98 5.02
C GLU A 83 -2.95 -8.39 4.71
N ILE A 84 -2.01 -9.35 4.61
CA ILE A 84 -2.26 -10.74 4.25
C ILE A 84 -1.65 -11.63 5.32
N PRO A 85 -2.44 -12.42 6.06
CA PRO A 85 -1.89 -13.35 7.06
C PRO A 85 -0.95 -14.38 6.43
N VAL A 86 0.17 -14.68 7.09
CA VAL A 86 1.01 -15.82 6.72
C VAL A 86 0.54 -17.03 7.54
N ILE A 87 -0.17 -17.97 6.90
CA ILE A 87 -0.97 -19.00 7.56
C ILE A 87 -0.17 -20.04 8.37
N ASP A 88 1.13 -20.14 8.12
CA ASP A 88 2.06 -21.04 8.80
C ASP A 88 3.01 -20.30 9.76
N SER A 89 2.65 -19.06 10.12
CA SER A 89 3.35 -18.23 11.13
C SER A 89 2.40 -17.20 11.76
N GLU A 90 2.89 -16.44 12.72
CA GLU A 90 2.16 -15.29 13.28
C GLU A 90 2.44 -13.98 12.51
N ASP A 91 3.16 -14.06 11.40
CA ASP A 91 3.56 -12.90 10.62
C ASP A 91 2.42 -12.38 9.73
N MET A 92 2.56 -11.12 9.35
CA MET A 92 1.70 -10.44 8.39
C MET A 92 2.53 -9.99 7.19
N PHE A 93 2.15 -10.44 6.01
CA PHE A 93 2.71 -9.91 4.76
C PHE A 93 1.95 -8.64 4.38
N ILE A 94 2.67 -7.58 3.97
CA ILE A 94 2.11 -6.26 3.75
C ILE A 94 2.49 -5.72 2.37
N TRP A 95 1.46 -5.40 1.58
CA TRP A 95 1.59 -4.54 0.42
C TRP A 95 1.29 -3.08 0.79
N ASN A 96 2.29 -2.19 0.65
CA ASN A 96 2.04 -0.74 0.72
C ASN A 96 1.59 -0.27 -0.67
N VAL A 97 0.33 0.09 -0.79
CA VAL A 97 -0.32 0.38 -2.07
C VAL A 97 -0.91 1.78 -2.08
N TRP A 98 -1.15 2.28 -3.27
CA TRP A 98 -1.89 3.52 -3.52
C TRP A 98 -3.31 3.19 -3.96
N VAL A 99 -4.27 3.94 -3.43
CA VAL A 99 -5.69 3.82 -3.76
C VAL A 99 -6.21 5.18 -4.15
N SER A 100 -6.94 5.26 -5.28
CA SER A 100 -7.60 6.48 -5.68
C SER A 100 -8.89 6.69 -4.88
N LEU A 101 -9.14 7.92 -4.50
CA LEU A 101 -10.37 8.36 -3.83
C LEU A 101 -11.11 9.40 -4.67
N SER A 102 -12.40 9.57 -4.42
CA SER A 102 -13.11 10.76 -4.88
C SER A 102 -12.51 12.02 -4.23
N LYS A 103 -12.65 13.16 -4.89
CA LYS A 103 -12.21 14.47 -4.34
C LYS A 103 -12.77 14.73 -2.95
N GLU A 104 -14.02 14.35 -2.71
CA GLU A 104 -14.70 14.54 -1.43
C GLU A 104 -14.07 13.65 -0.34
N ASN A 105 -13.89 12.35 -0.60
CA ASN A 105 -13.27 11.42 0.34
C ASN A 105 -11.82 11.79 0.63
N PHE A 106 -11.06 12.18 -0.40
CA PHE A 106 -9.69 12.66 -0.21
C PHE A 106 -9.65 13.92 0.67
N LYS A 107 -10.55 14.89 0.44
CA LYS A 107 -10.65 16.09 1.28
C LYS A 107 -10.95 15.73 2.75
N ARG A 108 -11.85 14.78 2.99
CA ARG A 108 -12.14 14.29 4.36
C ARG A 108 -10.88 13.64 4.96
N THR A 109 -10.22 12.72 4.23
CA THR A 109 -8.96 12.11 4.66
C THR A 109 -7.92 13.16 5.02
N TYR A 110 -7.75 14.18 4.18
CA TYR A 110 -6.78 15.26 4.39
C TYR A 110 -7.08 16.10 5.63
N LEU A 111 -8.36 16.50 5.84
CA LEU A 111 -8.78 17.31 6.98
C LEU A 111 -8.60 16.60 8.32
N TYR A 112 -8.84 15.29 8.34
CA TYR A 112 -8.72 14.46 9.55
C TYR A 112 -7.35 13.80 9.70
N TRP A 113 -6.35 14.16 8.86
CA TRP A 113 -5.08 13.43 8.84
C TRP A 113 -4.35 13.40 10.19
N GLU A 114 -4.37 14.49 10.93
CA GLU A 114 -3.73 14.64 12.24
C GLU A 114 -4.73 14.57 13.42
N GLU A 115 -6.02 14.30 13.15
CA GLU A 115 -7.07 14.32 14.17
C GLU A 115 -7.10 12.98 14.94
N GLU A 116 -6.91 13.04 16.24
CA GLU A 116 -7.02 11.86 17.12
C GLU A 116 -8.46 11.32 17.11
N GLY A 117 -8.60 9.99 17.01
CA GLY A 117 -9.90 9.34 16.94
C GLY A 117 -10.54 9.33 15.55
N ARG A 118 -9.81 9.80 14.51
CA ARG A 118 -10.28 9.86 13.13
C ARG A 118 -10.83 8.53 12.59
N GLU A 119 -10.36 7.40 13.11
CA GLU A 119 -10.83 6.06 12.75
C GLU A 119 -12.26 5.77 13.17
N LYS A 120 -12.82 6.59 14.08
CA LYS A 120 -14.22 6.51 14.54
C LYS A 120 -15.14 7.48 13.80
N GLU A 121 -14.56 8.55 13.24
CA GLU A 121 -15.29 9.62 12.55
C GLU A 121 -15.41 9.36 11.05
N LEU A 122 -14.47 8.60 10.48
CA LEU A 122 -14.43 8.33 9.04
C LEU A 122 -14.87 6.89 8.75
N GLU A 123 -16.07 6.76 8.18
CA GLU A 123 -16.55 5.51 7.61
C GLU A 123 -15.61 5.02 6.48
N PRO A 124 -15.57 3.70 6.23
CA PRO A 124 -14.79 3.16 5.11
C PRO A 124 -15.13 3.84 3.79
N MET A 125 -14.10 4.22 3.04
CA MET A 125 -14.26 4.97 1.81
C MET A 125 -13.96 4.09 0.60
N PHE A 126 -14.86 4.12 -0.39
CA PHE A 126 -14.62 3.43 -1.65
C PHE A 126 -13.45 4.05 -2.42
N GLY A 127 -12.62 3.17 -3.01
CA GLY A 127 -11.52 3.57 -3.88
C GLY A 127 -11.16 2.48 -4.90
N TRP A 128 -10.23 2.83 -5.79
CA TRP A 128 -9.69 1.91 -6.79
C TRP A 128 -8.20 1.70 -6.53
N LEU A 129 -7.77 0.44 -6.52
CA LEU A 129 -6.35 0.12 -6.38
C LEU A 129 -5.56 0.73 -7.54
N SER A 130 -4.56 1.55 -7.22
CA SER A 130 -3.75 2.32 -8.17
C SER A 130 -2.27 1.94 -8.09
N THR A 131 -2.00 0.70 -7.70
CA THR A 131 -0.67 0.08 -7.67
C THR A 131 -0.68 -1.18 -8.51
N SER A 132 0.24 -1.27 -9.46
CA SER A 132 0.46 -2.50 -10.24
C SER A 132 1.43 -3.41 -9.47
N LEU A 133 1.01 -4.64 -9.20
CA LEU A 133 1.81 -5.67 -8.54
C LEU A 133 2.13 -6.76 -9.56
N SER A 134 3.34 -6.72 -10.11
CA SER A 134 3.76 -7.56 -11.25
C SER A 134 3.88 -9.06 -10.95
N CYS A 135 3.85 -9.45 -9.67
CA CYS A 135 3.85 -10.86 -9.25
C CYS A 135 2.50 -11.56 -9.38
N TYR A 136 1.45 -10.85 -9.81
CA TYR A 136 0.14 -11.42 -10.12
C TYR A 136 -0.05 -11.51 -11.64
N PRO A 137 -0.65 -12.61 -12.15
CA PRO A 137 -0.84 -12.79 -13.59
C PRO A 137 -1.89 -11.83 -14.18
N GLU A 138 -2.85 -11.41 -13.36
CA GLU A 138 -3.88 -10.45 -13.72
C GLU A 138 -3.51 -9.07 -13.18
N THR A 139 -3.97 -8.01 -13.86
CA THR A 139 -3.71 -6.65 -13.40
C THR A 139 -4.39 -6.37 -12.07
N THR A 140 -3.63 -5.86 -11.12
CA THR A 140 -4.16 -5.39 -9.83
C THR A 140 -4.74 -3.97 -9.92
N LEU A 141 -4.48 -3.25 -11.03
CA LEU A 141 -5.04 -1.92 -11.23
C LEU A 141 -6.56 -1.97 -11.33
N HIS A 142 -7.21 -0.99 -10.70
CA HIS A 142 -8.66 -0.83 -10.70
C HIS A 142 -9.44 -1.94 -9.97
N LEU A 143 -8.78 -2.75 -9.14
CA LEU A 143 -9.51 -3.56 -8.17
C LEU A 143 -10.24 -2.61 -7.21
N LYS A 144 -11.50 -2.92 -6.92
CA LYS A 144 -12.30 -2.15 -5.99
C LYS A 144 -11.85 -2.38 -4.56
N THR A 145 -11.80 -1.30 -3.79
CA THR A 145 -11.31 -1.32 -2.42
C THR A 145 -12.19 -0.51 -1.49
N LEU A 146 -12.12 -0.84 -0.19
CA LEU A 146 -12.54 0.02 0.91
C LEU A 146 -11.29 0.47 1.68
N VAL A 147 -11.19 1.77 1.87
CA VAL A 147 -10.11 2.41 2.65
C VAL A 147 -10.61 2.63 4.07
N HIS A 148 -10.10 1.85 5.01
CA HIS A 148 -10.41 1.96 6.44
C HIS A 148 -9.38 2.85 7.12
N THR A 149 -9.84 4.00 7.61
CA THR A 149 -9.00 4.92 8.38
C THR A 149 -8.54 4.26 9.67
N ARG A 150 -7.29 4.49 10.05
CA ARG A 150 -6.67 4.01 11.30
C ARG A 150 -6.22 5.18 12.16
N PRO A 151 -5.87 4.95 13.43
CA PRO A 151 -5.34 5.99 14.32
C PRO A 151 -4.18 6.78 13.70
N VAL A 152 -3.96 7.99 14.17
CA VAL A 152 -2.88 8.87 13.71
C VAL A 152 -1.53 8.14 13.77
N GLY A 153 -0.72 8.28 12.72
CA GLY A 153 0.57 7.59 12.58
C GLY A 153 0.50 6.16 12.04
N VAL A 154 -0.72 5.63 11.79
CA VAL A 154 -0.93 4.31 11.19
C VAL A 154 -1.57 4.47 9.82
N ARG A 155 -0.99 3.82 8.79
CA ARG A 155 -1.53 3.82 7.43
C ARG A 155 -2.91 3.18 7.39
N PRO A 156 -3.83 3.70 6.56
CA PRO A 156 -5.12 3.07 6.33
C PRO A 156 -4.98 1.59 5.95
N TYR A 157 -5.92 0.79 6.41
CA TYR A 157 -6.08 -0.59 5.93
C TYR A 157 -6.88 -0.58 4.63
N ILE A 158 -6.39 -1.29 3.64
CA ILE A 158 -7.04 -1.43 2.33
C ILE A 158 -7.66 -2.82 2.25
N GLU A 159 -8.97 -2.86 2.21
CA GLU A 159 -9.75 -4.07 2.01
C GLU A 159 -10.16 -4.17 0.53
N LEU A 160 -9.88 -5.29 -0.10
CA LEU A 160 -10.29 -5.56 -1.48
C LEU A 160 -11.73 -6.09 -1.53
N GLU A 161 -12.49 -5.67 -2.53
CA GLU A 161 -13.77 -6.32 -2.84
C GLU A 161 -13.55 -7.83 -3.08
N GLN A 162 -14.49 -8.65 -2.61
CA GLN A 162 -14.41 -10.09 -2.79
C GLN A 162 -14.61 -10.46 -4.26
N THR A 163 -13.56 -10.93 -4.90
CA THR A 163 -13.53 -11.38 -6.29
C THR A 163 -12.69 -12.65 -6.42
N ASP A 164 -12.64 -13.21 -7.62
CA ASP A 164 -11.77 -14.35 -7.95
C ASP A 164 -10.32 -13.94 -8.24
N HIS A 165 -10.00 -12.63 -8.19
CA HIS A 165 -8.63 -12.16 -8.38
C HIS A 165 -7.70 -12.72 -7.28
N PRO A 166 -6.51 -13.29 -7.63
CA PRO A 166 -5.62 -13.95 -6.67
C PRO A 166 -5.28 -13.09 -5.44
N LEU A 167 -5.00 -11.79 -5.63
CA LEU A 167 -4.73 -10.86 -4.51
C LEU A 167 -5.91 -10.76 -3.54
N SER A 168 -7.16 -10.72 -4.06
CA SER A 168 -8.37 -10.68 -3.23
C SER A 168 -8.58 -11.99 -2.48
N ILE A 169 -8.26 -13.13 -3.09
CA ILE A 169 -8.28 -14.43 -2.44
C ILE A 169 -7.23 -14.49 -1.34
N GLU A 170 -5.98 -14.13 -1.66
CA GLU A 170 -4.86 -14.14 -0.71
C GLU A 170 -5.13 -13.24 0.51
N GLN A 171 -5.74 -12.07 0.33
CA GLN A 171 -6.09 -11.21 1.46
C GLN A 171 -7.06 -11.88 2.45
N ARG A 172 -8.01 -12.68 1.94
CA ARG A 172 -9.03 -13.35 2.77
C ARG A 172 -8.57 -14.66 3.39
N THR A 173 -7.74 -15.41 2.65
CA THR A 173 -7.37 -16.77 3.04
C THR A 173 -5.98 -16.87 3.65
N GLY A 174 -5.18 -15.80 3.53
CA GLY A 174 -3.78 -15.82 3.87
C GLY A 174 -2.91 -16.46 2.78
N ILE A 175 -1.60 -16.36 2.96
CA ILE A 175 -0.57 -16.96 2.10
C ILE A 175 0.40 -17.81 2.91
N THR A 176 1.02 -18.80 2.27
CA THR A 176 2.07 -19.58 2.90
C THR A 176 3.41 -18.85 2.87
N ARG A 177 4.34 -19.25 3.73
CA ARG A 177 5.74 -18.82 3.68
C ARG A 177 6.37 -19.08 2.28
N ALA A 178 6.04 -20.18 1.64
CA ALA A 178 6.49 -20.49 0.27
C ALA A 178 6.01 -19.43 -0.72
N ARG A 179 4.74 -18.99 -0.60
CA ARG A 179 4.20 -17.92 -1.45
C ARG A 179 4.88 -16.57 -1.22
N VAL A 180 5.27 -16.24 0.02
CA VAL A 180 6.08 -15.05 0.30
C VAL A 180 7.42 -15.09 -0.45
N ILE A 181 8.08 -16.24 -0.46
CA ILE A 181 9.35 -16.43 -1.19
C ILE A 181 9.13 -16.29 -2.71
N GLU A 182 8.09 -16.90 -3.28
CA GLU A 182 7.74 -16.75 -4.70
C GLU A 182 7.55 -15.28 -5.09
N ILE A 183 6.83 -14.52 -4.26
CA ILE A 183 6.63 -13.07 -4.48
C ILE A 183 7.97 -12.35 -4.47
N ALA A 184 8.82 -12.63 -3.48
CA ALA A 184 10.14 -12.02 -3.36
C ALA A 184 11.02 -12.29 -4.61
N GLU A 185 11.02 -13.52 -5.09
CA GLU A 185 11.78 -13.94 -6.27
C GLU A 185 11.24 -13.30 -7.56
N ALA A 186 9.92 -13.24 -7.72
CA ALA A 186 9.29 -12.58 -8.86
C ALA A 186 9.65 -11.08 -8.95
N LEU A 187 9.65 -10.38 -7.80
CA LEU A 187 10.01 -8.96 -7.75
C LEU A 187 11.49 -8.71 -7.95
N CYS A 188 12.34 -9.64 -7.54
CA CYS A 188 13.79 -9.57 -7.74
C CYS A 188 14.17 -9.68 -9.23
N GLN A 189 13.45 -10.47 -10.01
CA GLN A 189 13.70 -10.67 -11.45
C GLN A 189 13.21 -9.49 -12.32
N GLY A 190 12.33 -8.66 -11.80
CA GLY A 190 11.76 -7.49 -12.51
C GLY A 190 12.45 -6.15 -12.24
N SER A 191 13.58 -6.17 -11.53
CA SER A 191 14.32 -4.95 -11.12
C SER A 191 15.51 -4.67 -12.01
#